data_dce09f2db2a88c4bcb7ab345aa70629b
#
_entry.id   dce09f2db2a88c4bcb7ab345aa70629b
#
_cell.length_a   1.000
_cell.length_b   1.000
_cell.length_c   1.000
_cell.angle_alpha   90.00
_cell.angle_beta   90.00
_cell.angle_gamma   90.00
#
_symmetry.space_group_name_H-M   'P 1'
#
loop_
_entity.id
_entity.type
_entity.pdbx_description
1 polymer ?
#
loop_
_entity_poly.entity_id
_entity_poly.type
_entity_poly.pdbx_seq_one_letter_code
_entity_poly.pdbx_strand_id
1 'polypeptide(L)' 'MTETNTQPKPHDLDEAIRLRILDRAKVINSELLTRLSVAAEDLDAGRHRAALGGIDGVERQIGTMRSLLLLLP' A
#
# COMPACT_ATOMS: atom_id res chain seq x y z
N MET A 1 -38.02 4.53 16.98
CA MET A 1 -37.61 4.30 16.60
C MET A 1 -36.88 3.87 16.20
N THR A 2 -36.72 3.83 16.14
CA THR A 2 -36.20 3.47 15.86
C THR A 2 -35.42 3.08 15.22
N GLU A 3 -35.16 3.26 14.98
CA GLU A 3 -34.48 2.84 14.23
C GLU A 3 -33.73 2.14 14.16
N THR A 4 -33.87 2.10 14.70
CA THR A 4 -33.13 1.12 14.56
C THR A 4 -32.58 0.77 13.25
N ASN A 5 -32.09 1.58 12.61
CA ASN A 5 -31.45 1.36 11.37
C ASN A 5 -30.11 0.72 11.62
N THR A 6 -30.00 -0.57 11.32
CA THR A 6 -28.75 -1.28 11.51
C THR A 6 -27.87 -1.22 10.29
N GLN A 7 -28.35 -0.72 9.17
CA GLN A 7 -27.53 -0.59 7.97
C GLN A 7 -26.78 0.73 7.97
N PRO A 8 -25.50 0.72 7.62
CA PRO A 8 -24.74 1.97 7.53
C PRO A 8 -25.27 2.85 6.40
N LYS A 9 -25.16 4.14 6.56
CA LYS A 9 -25.50 5.08 5.52
C LYS A 9 -24.48 4.98 4.38
N PRO A 10 -24.85 5.35 3.14
CA PRO A 10 -23.92 5.27 2.02
C PRO A 10 -22.57 5.96 2.27
N HIS A 11 -22.58 7.14 2.91
CA HIS A 11 -21.33 7.84 3.19
C HIS A 11 -20.49 7.11 4.24
N ASP A 12 -21.11 6.33 5.14
CA ASP A 12 -20.38 5.53 6.12
C ASP A 12 -19.70 4.36 5.43
N LEU A 13 -20.34 3.75 4.42
CA LEU A 13 -19.72 2.70 3.63
C LEU A 13 -18.55 3.24 2.82
N ASP A 14 -18.72 4.42 2.22
CA ASP A 14 -17.66 5.07 1.47
C ASP A 14 -16.46 5.36 2.36
N GLU A 15 -16.71 5.82 3.58
CA GLU A 15 -15.64 6.10 4.53
C GLU A 15 -14.93 4.80 4.96
N ALA A 16 -15.68 3.73 5.18
CA ALA A 16 -15.09 2.44 5.55
C ALA A 16 -14.21 1.90 4.42
N ILE A 17 -14.65 2.01 3.18
CA ILE A 17 -13.88 1.58 2.02
C ILE A 17 -12.63 2.44 1.90
N ARG A 18 -12.76 3.75 2.04
CA ARG A 18 -11.65 4.68 1.99
C ARG A 18 -10.58 4.34 3.02
N LEU A 19 -10.99 4.07 4.26
CA LEU A 19 -10.05 3.73 5.32
C LEU A 19 -9.33 2.41 5.03
N ARG A 20 -10.03 1.41 4.46
CA ARG A 20 -9.38 0.15 4.08
C ARG A 20 -8.33 0.36 3.01
N ILE A 21 -8.63 1.18 2.01
CA ILE A 21 -7.68 1.49 0.94
C ILE A 21 -6.45 2.19 1.52
N LEU A 22 -6.67 3.17 2.40
CA LEU A 22 -5.57 3.89 3.04
C LEU A 22 -4.72 2.97 3.91
N ASP A 23 -5.36 2.09 4.68
CA ASP A 23 -4.62 1.13 5.52
C ASP A 23 -3.78 0.19 4.67
N ARG A 24 -4.34 -0.31 3.57
CA ARG A 24 -3.58 -1.19 2.68
C ARG A 24 -2.40 -0.44 2.05
N ALA A 25 -2.61 0.80 1.63
CA ALA A 25 -1.55 1.62 1.08
C ALA A 25 -0.43 1.85 2.10
N LYS A 26 -0.78 2.05 3.38
CA LYS A 26 0.22 2.21 4.44
C LYS A 26 1.06 0.94 4.62
N VAL A 27 0.42 -0.23 4.56
CA VAL A 27 1.15 -1.51 4.66
C VAL A 27 2.13 -1.65 3.51
N ILE A 28 1.67 -1.38 2.29
CA ILE A 28 2.54 -1.45 1.10
C ILE A 28 3.70 -0.48 1.24
N ASN A 29 3.43 0.73 1.71
CA ASN A 29 4.48 1.73 1.88
C ASN A 29 5.54 1.27 2.88
N SER A 30 5.14 0.64 3.98
CA SER A 30 6.08 0.08 4.94
C SER A 30 6.92 -1.03 4.32
N GLU A 31 6.32 -1.89 3.52
CA GLU A 31 7.03 -2.94 2.80
C GLU A 31 8.04 -2.35 1.80
N LEU A 32 7.66 -1.28 1.12
CA LEU A 32 8.55 -0.58 0.19
C LEU A 32 9.79 -0.05 0.90
N LEU A 33 9.61 0.56 2.06
CA LEU A 33 10.74 1.08 2.84
C LEU A 33 11.69 -0.06 3.24
N THR A 34 11.16 -1.20 3.65
CA THR A 34 11.97 -2.37 3.99
C THR A 34 12.73 -2.87 2.76
N ARG A 35 12.07 -2.98 1.61
CA ARG A 35 12.71 -3.46 0.38
C ARG A 35 13.80 -2.52 -0.09
N LEU A 36 13.58 -1.21 0.02
CA LEU A 36 14.60 -0.23 -0.34
C LEU A 36 15.79 -0.29 0.60
N SER A 37 15.56 -0.54 1.88
CA SER A 37 16.62 -0.71 2.87
C SER A 37 17.48 -1.92 2.54
N VAL A 38 16.85 -3.05 2.17
CA VAL A 38 17.58 -4.25 1.76
C VAL A 38 18.38 -3.99 0.48
N ALA A 39 17.78 -3.30 -0.48
CA ALA A 39 18.50 -2.96 -1.72
C ALA A 39 19.73 -2.09 -1.43
N ALA A 40 19.62 -1.15 -0.47
CA ALA A 40 20.74 -0.33 -0.07
C ALA A 40 21.89 -1.19 0.50
N GLU A 41 21.55 -2.17 1.34
CA GLU A 41 22.54 -3.12 1.88
C GLU A 41 23.19 -3.92 0.76
N ASP A 42 22.40 -4.38 -0.20
CA ASP A 42 22.93 -5.14 -1.33
C ASP A 42 23.88 -4.29 -2.16
N LEU A 43 23.56 -3.03 -2.39
CA LEU A 43 24.42 -2.11 -3.14
C LEU A 43 25.73 -1.85 -2.39
N ASP A 44 25.65 -1.64 -1.07
CA ASP A 44 26.85 -1.43 -0.25
C ASP A 44 27.76 -2.65 -0.28
N ALA A 45 27.18 -3.84 -0.40
CA ALA A 45 27.94 -5.09 -0.46
C ALA A 45 28.33 -5.46 -1.90
N GLY A 46 28.00 -4.66 -2.89
CA GLY A 46 28.31 -4.93 -4.29
C GLY A 46 27.43 -5.98 -4.94
N ARG A 47 26.28 -6.32 -4.31
CA ARG A 47 25.35 -7.31 -4.84
C ARG A 47 24.31 -6.64 -5.74
N HIS A 48 24.78 -6.14 -6.89
CA HIS A 48 23.91 -5.34 -7.76
C HIS A 48 22.74 -6.11 -8.35
N ARG A 49 22.87 -7.41 -8.60
CA ARG A 49 21.77 -8.20 -9.14
C ARG A 49 20.68 -8.42 -8.12
N ALA A 50 21.05 -8.64 -6.86
CA ALA A 50 20.07 -8.74 -5.78
C ALA A 50 19.34 -7.41 -5.59
N ALA A 51 20.08 -6.30 -5.63
CA ALA A 51 19.49 -4.97 -5.56
C ALA A 51 18.52 -4.74 -6.70
N LEU A 52 18.86 -5.12 -7.93
CA LEU A 52 17.98 -4.96 -9.09
C LEU A 52 16.69 -5.76 -8.91
N GLY A 53 16.77 -7.01 -8.43
CA GLY A 53 15.58 -7.79 -8.13
C GLY A 53 14.70 -7.15 -7.10
N GLY A 54 15.29 -6.54 -6.06
CA GLY A 54 14.56 -5.79 -5.06
C GLY A 54 13.86 -4.58 -5.66
N ILE A 55 14.52 -3.86 -6.55
CA ILE A 55 13.95 -2.70 -7.23
C ILE A 55 12.75 -3.12 -8.10
N ASP A 56 12.85 -4.23 -8.82
CA ASP A 56 11.73 -4.75 -9.60
C ASP A 56 10.50 -5.00 -8.71
N GLY A 57 10.72 -5.57 -7.53
CA GLY A 57 9.64 -5.79 -6.56
C GLY A 57 9.04 -4.48 -6.07
N VAL A 58 9.88 -3.47 -5.83
CA VAL A 58 9.46 -2.13 -5.42
C VAL A 58 8.57 -1.51 -6.51
N GLU A 59 8.99 -1.58 -7.75
CA GLU A 59 8.22 -1.00 -8.86
C GLU A 59 6.84 -1.62 -8.96
N ARG A 60 6.73 -2.94 -8.79
CA ARG A 60 5.44 -3.63 -8.80
C ARG A 60 4.55 -3.16 -7.67
N GLN A 61 5.10 -3.03 -6.47
CA GLN A 61 4.32 -2.58 -5.31
C GLN A 61 3.92 -1.12 -5.43
N ILE A 62 4.77 -0.28 -5.99
CA ILE A 62 4.40 1.11 -6.27
C ILE A 62 3.21 1.16 -7.21
N GLY A 63 3.19 0.33 -8.26
CA GLY A 63 2.07 0.22 -9.16
C GLY A 63 0.78 -0.17 -8.46
N THR A 64 0.86 -1.16 -7.56
CA THR A 64 -0.29 -1.58 -6.76
C THR A 64 -0.79 -0.47 -5.86
N MET A 65 0.12 0.20 -5.15
CA MET A 65 -0.23 1.31 -4.26
C MET A 65 -0.87 2.45 -5.03
N ARG A 66 -0.30 2.78 -6.19
CA ARG A 66 -0.85 3.83 -7.05
C ARG A 66 -2.27 3.50 -7.47
N SER A 67 -2.52 2.25 -7.89
CA SER A 67 -3.85 1.81 -8.30
C SER A 67 -4.86 1.94 -7.17
N LEU A 68 -4.44 1.58 -5.93
CA LEU A 68 -5.29 1.72 -4.76
C LEU A 68 -5.65 3.20 -4.51
N LEU A 69 -4.65 4.07 -4.56
CA LEU A 69 -4.86 5.49 -4.27
C LEU A 69 -5.72 6.16 -5.33
N LEU A 70 -5.65 5.69 -6.57
CA LEU A 70 -6.49 6.21 -7.65
C LEU A 70 -7.97 5.87 -7.48
N LEU A 71 -8.30 4.91 -6.62
CA LEU A 71 -9.69 4.61 -6.28
C LEU A 71 -10.31 5.64 -5.34
N LEU A 72 -9.48 6.45 -4.70
CA LEU A 72 -9.95 7.49 -3.77
C LEU A 72 -10.35 8.73 -4.56
N PRO A 73 -11.44 9.42 -4.10
CA PRO A 73 -11.85 10.66 -4.74
C PRO A 73 -10.87 11.80 -4.51
#